data_94f969a5ee35e5b6ed1f8565e7baf2db
#
_entry.id   94f969a5ee35e5b6ed1f8565e7baf2db
#
_cell.length_a   1.000
_cell.length_b   1.000
_cell.length_c   1.000
_cell.angle_alpha   90.00
_cell.angle_beta   90.00
_cell.angle_gamma   90.00
#
_symmetry.space_group_name_H-M   'P 1'
#
loop_
_entity.id
_entity.type
_entity.pdbx_description
1 polymer ?
#
loop_
_entity_poly.entity_id
_entity_poly.type
_entity_poly.pdbx_seq_one_letter_code
_entity_poly.pdbx_strand_id
1 'polypeptide(L)'
;MGVRSLCATLTLSALSSAMPVQADFQAALREYNAGHYEVAHAQFLALAELGDCSSQFNLGAMALQGQGGPKDAGSGVGWLQAAAGNGCEKLVGNKVAGLTAKLSADESAAAAGIVARYGRDALHTQGIVSPDFSCREQVAASVLQAPAPEYPHLAGDTRQGAVVITELTIGVDGLARDPEILLAVPETGFPAAAVESWLNSRFVPASRGGAPIESRLQAKSLFAVEAGSGLSGMDAYKSARQRADAGDPVAGYLLGLTATLDASLGISSARAGQLLLASARDGDSRAQYWVGSELHATSLCHGQVNGAVWLRHAADGGSASAQLMLATDLLSADPSAAQAAQARSLLERAATSDSFYVRKHVVALLAASPLDPVRDPGTALSVAMKLAGGEIQSDPQMFEAVGAAYAANGDFRQASAQQQLAIRRARSLAWNTRVMAERLAAYRGGRPWRGDLLALPPNAPGAH
;
A
#
# COMPACT_ATOMS: atom_id res chain seq x y z
N MET A 1 -39.17 43.95 -37.89
CA MET A 1 -39.27 43.09 -36.70
C MET A 1 -38.08 42.17 -36.70
N GLY A 2 -37.07 42.51 -35.90
CA GLY A 2 -35.79 41.82 -35.87
C GLY A 2 -35.80 40.74 -34.82
N VAL A 3 -35.36 39.55 -35.21
CA VAL A 3 -35.09 38.42 -34.31
C VAL A 3 -33.64 38.51 -33.90
N ARG A 4 -33.40 38.81 -32.62
CA ARG A 4 -32.04 38.75 -32.01
C ARG A 4 -31.72 37.31 -31.63
N SER A 5 -30.72 36.73 -32.30
CA SER A 5 -30.13 35.45 -31.95
C SER A 5 -29.20 35.65 -30.76
N LEU A 6 -29.51 35.04 -29.59
CA LEU A 6 -28.57 34.93 -28.47
C LEU A 6 -27.68 33.73 -28.71
N CYS A 7 -26.41 33.97 -29.02
CA CYS A 7 -25.35 32.95 -28.90
C CYS A 7 -24.93 32.84 -27.43
N ALA A 8 -25.35 31.76 -26.78
CA ALA A 8 -24.81 31.36 -25.49
C ALA A 8 -23.48 30.63 -25.72
N THR A 9 -22.35 31.28 -25.40
CA THR A 9 -21.04 30.68 -25.34
C THR A 9 -20.96 29.82 -24.08
N LEU A 10 -21.08 28.50 -24.25
CA LEU A 10 -20.71 27.52 -23.22
C LEU A 10 -19.18 27.50 -23.13
N THR A 11 -18.63 28.10 -22.08
CA THR A 11 -17.24 27.87 -21.67
C THR A 11 -17.18 26.51 -21.01
N LEU A 12 -16.71 25.53 -21.74
CA LEU A 12 -16.28 24.22 -21.20
C LEU A 12 -15.03 24.47 -20.36
N SER A 13 -15.21 24.56 -19.03
CA SER A 13 -14.10 24.46 -18.09
C SER A 13 -13.59 23.02 -18.14
N ALA A 14 -12.51 22.79 -18.87
CA ALA A 14 -11.76 21.55 -18.81
C ALA A 14 -11.18 21.42 -17.41
N LEU A 15 -11.88 20.69 -16.53
CA LEU A 15 -11.27 20.09 -15.36
C LEU A 15 -10.25 19.09 -15.87
N SER A 16 -9.01 19.55 -16.01
CA SER A 16 -7.83 18.69 -16.18
C SER A 16 -7.77 17.82 -14.93
N SER A 17 -8.28 16.59 -15.03
CA SER A 17 -7.97 15.52 -14.10
C SER A 17 -6.48 15.25 -14.24
N ALA A 18 -5.66 15.91 -13.43
CA ALA A 18 -4.27 15.60 -13.29
C ALA A 18 -4.21 14.11 -12.88
N MET A 19 -3.75 13.25 -13.78
CA MET A 19 -3.37 11.88 -13.41
C MET A 19 -2.36 12.00 -12.27
N PRO A 20 -2.46 11.17 -11.22
CA PRO A 20 -1.47 11.16 -10.17
C PRO A 20 -0.13 10.85 -10.82
N VAL A 21 0.75 11.83 -10.84
CA VAL A 21 2.11 11.66 -11.34
C VAL A 21 2.85 10.92 -10.26
N GLN A 22 3.22 9.69 -10.53
CA GLN A 22 4.10 8.92 -9.65
C GLN A 22 5.41 9.71 -9.49
N ALA A 23 5.59 10.31 -8.32
CA ALA A 23 6.77 11.08 -8.02
C ALA A 23 7.93 10.11 -7.71
N ASP A 24 8.72 9.78 -8.73
CA ASP A 24 10.05 9.19 -8.56
C ASP A 24 11.11 10.23 -8.93
N PHE A 25 12.28 10.13 -8.32
CA PHE A 25 13.36 11.09 -8.52
C PHE A 25 13.77 11.23 -9.99
N GLN A 26 13.78 10.13 -10.73
CA GLN A 26 14.14 10.13 -12.14
C GLN A 26 13.06 10.80 -13.01
N ALA A 27 11.78 10.62 -12.64
CA ALA A 27 10.69 11.34 -13.30
C ALA A 27 10.81 12.84 -13.07
N ALA A 28 11.01 13.26 -11.82
CA ALA A 28 11.21 14.65 -11.46
C ALA A 28 12.41 15.28 -12.20
N LEU A 29 13.51 14.53 -12.33
CA LEU A 29 14.70 14.98 -13.04
C LEU A 29 14.46 15.08 -14.56
N ARG A 30 13.68 14.17 -15.15
CA ARG A 30 13.28 14.27 -16.58
C ARG A 30 12.46 15.54 -16.84
N GLU A 31 11.48 15.84 -15.98
CA GLU A 31 10.67 17.05 -16.10
C GLU A 31 11.52 18.32 -15.93
N TYR A 32 12.44 18.32 -14.97
CA TYR A 32 13.38 19.40 -14.77
C TYR A 32 14.26 19.65 -16.01
N ASN A 33 14.84 18.59 -16.60
CA ASN A 33 15.68 18.68 -17.79
C ASN A 33 14.89 19.07 -19.06
N ALA A 34 13.59 18.78 -19.08
CA ALA A 34 12.68 19.23 -20.15
C ALA A 34 12.25 20.69 -19.99
N GLY A 35 12.60 21.36 -18.87
CA GLY A 35 12.20 22.73 -18.57
C GLY A 35 10.80 22.87 -17.97
N HIS A 36 10.14 21.76 -17.63
CA HIS A 36 8.82 21.74 -16.99
C HIS A 36 8.97 21.96 -15.48
N TYR A 37 9.49 23.11 -15.09
CA TYR A 37 9.92 23.37 -13.71
C TYR A 37 8.81 23.31 -12.68
N GLU A 38 7.59 23.71 -13.00
CA GLU A 38 6.45 23.62 -12.06
C GLU A 38 6.12 22.14 -11.73
N VAL A 39 6.13 21.28 -12.75
CA VAL A 39 5.89 19.82 -12.59
C VAL A 39 7.03 19.19 -11.79
N ALA A 40 8.28 19.49 -12.18
CA ALA A 40 9.47 19.01 -11.48
C ALA A 40 9.49 19.45 -10.01
N HIS A 41 9.14 20.71 -9.72
CA HIS A 41 9.07 21.24 -8.36
C HIS A 41 8.07 20.45 -7.50
N ALA A 42 6.86 20.20 -8.02
CA ALA A 42 5.83 19.45 -7.29
C ALA A 42 6.29 18.00 -6.99
N GLN A 43 6.96 17.35 -7.96
CA GLN A 43 7.49 15.99 -7.77
C GLN A 43 8.66 15.96 -6.79
N PHE A 44 9.63 16.87 -6.91
CA PHE A 44 10.72 16.98 -5.93
C PHE A 44 10.19 17.30 -4.53
N LEU A 45 9.15 18.14 -4.40
CA LEU A 45 8.57 18.46 -3.10
C LEU A 45 7.99 17.22 -2.42
N ALA A 46 7.24 16.40 -3.15
CA ALA A 46 6.69 15.17 -2.63
C ALA A 46 7.76 14.22 -2.07
N LEU A 47 8.90 14.09 -2.76
CA LEU A 47 10.02 13.26 -2.30
C LEU A 47 10.81 13.94 -1.15
N ALA A 48 10.98 15.25 -1.20
CA ALA A 48 11.66 16.03 -0.18
C ALA A 48 10.96 15.96 1.19
N GLU A 49 9.63 15.88 1.20
CA GLU A 49 8.80 15.65 2.39
C GLU A 49 9.08 14.29 3.04
N LEU A 50 9.52 13.31 2.28
CA LEU A 50 9.95 11.98 2.73
C LEU A 50 11.45 11.93 3.09
N GLY A 51 12.15 13.06 3.06
CA GLY A 51 13.55 13.15 3.44
C GLY A 51 14.52 12.76 2.33
N ASP A 52 14.07 12.66 1.06
CA ASP A 52 14.99 12.51 -0.05
C ASP A 52 15.86 13.75 -0.19
N CYS A 53 17.13 13.61 0.17
CA CYS A 53 18.04 14.73 0.21
C CYS A 53 18.43 15.25 -1.17
N SER A 54 18.34 14.42 -2.22
CA SER A 54 18.61 14.83 -3.60
C SER A 54 17.49 15.74 -4.11
N SER A 55 16.24 15.39 -3.80
CA SER A 55 15.08 16.25 -4.10
C SER A 55 15.12 17.55 -3.32
N GLN A 56 15.49 17.52 -2.04
CA GLN A 56 15.69 18.73 -1.23
C GLN A 56 16.78 19.62 -1.83
N PHE A 57 17.89 19.05 -2.30
CA PHE A 57 18.95 19.80 -2.99
C PHE A 57 18.42 20.47 -4.28
N ASN A 58 17.66 19.73 -5.10
CA ASN A 58 17.10 20.29 -6.34
C ASN A 58 16.11 21.42 -6.05
N LEU A 59 15.23 21.27 -5.05
CA LEU A 59 14.33 22.36 -4.62
C LEU A 59 15.12 23.59 -4.18
N GLY A 60 16.21 23.39 -3.43
CA GLY A 60 17.09 24.49 -3.04
C GLY A 60 17.69 25.22 -4.25
N ALA A 61 18.20 24.48 -5.22
CA ALA A 61 18.76 25.04 -6.46
C ALA A 61 17.67 25.77 -7.29
N MET A 62 16.48 25.17 -7.41
CA MET A 62 15.35 25.75 -8.14
C MET A 62 14.88 27.07 -7.50
N ALA A 63 14.73 27.13 -6.19
CA ALA A 63 14.33 28.34 -5.46
C ALA A 63 15.37 29.47 -5.64
N LEU A 64 16.66 29.15 -5.58
CA LEU A 64 17.74 30.13 -5.81
C LEU A 64 17.74 30.66 -7.24
N GLN A 65 17.27 29.90 -8.24
CA GLN A 65 17.26 30.27 -9.64
C GLN A 65 15.92 30.85 -10.11
N GLY A 66 14.84 30.71 -9.31
CA GLY A 66 13.49 31.12 -9.70
C GLY A 66 12.86 30.15 -10.72
N GLN A 67 13.16 28.84 -10.58
CA GLN A 67 12.64 27.79 -11.45
C GLN A 67 11.43 27.11 -10.77
N GLY A 68 10.29 27.09 -11.44
CA GLY A 68 9.04 26.55 -10.89
C GLY A 68 8.36 27.47 -9.87
N GLY A 69 8.88 28.69 -9.68
CA GLY A 69 8.34 29.70 -8.78
C GLY A 69 9.21 30.95 -8.74
N PRO A 70 8.83 31.96 -7.97
CA PRO A 70 9.67 33.16 -7.79
C PRO A 70 10.99 32.83 -7.12
N LYS A 71 12.02 33.60 -7.44
CA LYS A 71 13.34 33.47 -6.82
C LYS A 71 13.24 33.78 -5.32
N ASP A 72 13.66 32.83 -4.48
CA ASP A 72 13.58 32.89 -3.04
C ASP A 72 14.88 32.35 -2.40
N ALA A 73 15.68 33.24 -1.89
CA ALA A 73 16.97 32.89 -1.26
C ALA A 73 16.77 32.18 0.09
N GLY A 74 15.78 32.58 0.86
CA GLY A 74 15.46 31.97 2.16
C GLY A 74 15.06 30.54 2.00
N SER A 75 14.04 30.27 1.16
CA SER A 75 13.62 28.90 0.85
C SER A 75 14.74 28.09 0.23
N GLY A 76 15.51 28.67 -0.70
CA GLY A 76 16.62 27.97 -1.34
C GLY A 76 17.69 27.51 -0.36
N VAL A 77 18.11 28.37 0.55
CA VAL A 77 19.09 28.02 1.60
C VAL A 77 18.49 27.03 2.59
N GLY A 78 17.23 27.19 2.99
CA GLY A 78 16.55 26.26 3.89
C GLY A 78 16.51 24.83 3.36
N TRP A 79 16.16 24.68 2.09
CA TRP A 79 16.17 23.36 1.43
C TRP A 79 17.58 22.77 1.33
N LEU A 80 18.61 23.57 1.02
CA LEU A 80 19.98 23.07 0.99
C LEU A 80 20.47 22.64 2.38
N GLN A 81 20.08 23.37 3.45
CA GLN A 81 20.40 23.00 4.84
C GLN A 81 19.69 21.69 5.23
N ALA A 82 18.41 21.53 4.87
CA ALA A 82 17.68 20.28 5.08
C ALA A 82 18.34 19.11 4.33
N ALA A 83 18.73 19.30 3.06
CA ALA A 83 19.45 18.31 2.27
C ALA A 83 20.76 17.86 2.91
N ALA A 84 21.55 18.80 3.41
CA ALA A 84 22.80 18.48 4.13
C ALA A 84 22.51 17.64 5.39
N GLY A 85 21.54 18.04 6.20
CA GLY A 85 21.14 17.30 7.40
C GLY A 85 20.60 15.89 7.11
N ASN A 86 19.94 15.68 5.96
CA ASN A 86 19.34 14.42 5.55
C ASN A 86 20.29 13.47 4.75
N GLY A 87 21.57 13.80 4.65
CA GLY A 87 22.59 12.90 4.11
C GLY A 87 23.30 13.37 2.85
N CYS A 88 22.92 14.50 2.26
CA CYS A 88 23.56 15.07 1.07
C CYS A 88 24.63 16.13 1.40
N GLU A 89 25.29 16.06 2.55
CA GLU A 89 26.31 17.01 2.98
C GLU A 89 27.42 17.20 1.92
N LYS A 90 27.89 16.12 1.31
CA LYS A 90 28.91 16.17 0.24
C LYS A 90 28.43 16.87 -1.02
N LEU A 91 27.15 16.69 -1.38
CA LEU A 91 26.54 17.31 -2.55
C LEU A 91 26.37 18.81 -2.35
N VAL A 92 25.90 19.18 -1.17
CA VAL A 92 25.65 20.57 -0.77
C VAL A 92 26.99 21.35 -0.60
N GLY A 93 27.99 20.71 0.01
CA GLY A 93 29.33 21.27 0.24
C GLY A 93 29.32 22.54 1.08
N ASN A 94 30.44 23.23 1.08
CA ASN A 94 30.63 24.44 1.90
C ASN A 94 29.90 25.71 1.40
N LYS A 95 29.22 25.64 0.24
CA LYS A 95 28.55 26.79 -0.39
C LYS A 95 27.40 27.36 0.46
N VAL A 96 26.71 26.49 1.22
CA VAL A 96 25.56 26.88 2.02
C VAL A 96 25.94 27.88 3.10
N ALA A 97 27.07 27.72 3.78
CA ALA A 97 27.51 28.65 4.81
C ALA A 97 27.68 30.10 4.26
N GLY A 98 28.27 30.24 3.06
CA GLY A 98 28.43 31.52 2.40
C GLY A 98 27.10 32.13 1.90
N LEU A 99 26.10 31.30 1.56
CA LEU A 99 24.75 31.74 1.21
C LEU A 99 23.98 32.19 2.45
N THR A 100 24.03 31.39 3.52
CA THR A 100 23.39 31.70 4.81
C THR A 100 23.84 33.04 5.37
N ALA A 101 25.14 33.36 5.29
CA ALA A 101 25.70 34.63 5.79
C ALA A 101 25.19 35.87 5.02
N LYS A 102 24.54 35.72 3.88
CA LYS A 102 24.02 36.80 3.03
C LYS A 102 22.51 36.98 3.16
N LEU A 103 21.83 36.15 3.92
CA LEU A 103 20.38 36.22 4.09
C LEU A 103 20.01 37.42 4.97
N SER A 104 18.92 38.09 4.61
CA SER A 104 18.23 39.02 5.51
C SER A 104 17.59 38.27 6.71
N ALA A 105 17.07 39.02 7.68
CA ALA A 105 16.38 38.41 8.83
C ALA A 105 15.15 37.60 8.41
N ASP A 106 14.33 38.10 7.47
CA ASP A 106 13.15 37.43 6.97
C ASP A 106 13.50 36.15 6.15
N GLU A 107 14.52 36.23 5.30
CA GLU A 107 15.02 35.08 4.56
C GLU A 107 15.61 34.02 5.50
N SER A 108 16.30 34.43 6.57
CA SER A 108 16.82 33.52 7.59
C SER A 108 15.69 32.82 8.35
N ALA A 109 14.61 33.53 8.65
CA ALA A 109 13.40 32.95 9.26
C ALA A 109 12.71 31.96 8.33
N ALA A 110 12.60 32.24 7.03
CA ALA A 110 12.08 31.35 6.03
C ALA A 110 12.93 30.05 5.92
N ALA A 111 14.26 30.20 5.87
CA ALA A 111 15.17 29.04 5.85
C ALA A 111 15.01 28.18 7.10
N ALA A 112 14.96 28.80 8.29
CA ALA A 112 14.74 28.09 9.56
C ALA A 112 13.39 27.34 9.57
N GLY A 113 12.35 27.94 9.01
CA GLY A 113 11.03 27.31 8.88
C GLY A 113 11.06 26.01 8.05
N ILE A 114 11.81 25.99 6.96
CA ILE A 114 12.00 24.78 6.14
C ILE A 114 12.77 23.71 6.91
N VAL A 115 13.87 24.09 7.56
CA VAL A 115 14.67 23.14 8.37
C VAL A 115 13.87 22.59 9.55
N ALA A 116 13.06 23.43 10.21
CA ALA A 116 12.19 23.00 11.31
C ALA A 116 11.11 22.00 10.87
N ARG A 117 10.72 22.02 9.59
CA ARG A 117 9.67 21.13 9.05
C ARG A 117 10.24 19.88 8.36
N TYR A 118 11.34 20.04 7.62
CA TYR A 118 11.89 19.02 6.72
C TYR A 118 13.33 18.63 7.02
N GLY A 119 13.92 19.18 8.07
CA GLY A 119 15.23 18.78 8.55
C GLY A 119 15.19 17.43 9.26
N ARG A 120 16.36 16.83 9.46
CA ARG A 120 16.51 15.47 9.98
C ARG A 120 15.77 15.23 11.30
N ASP A 121 15.85 16.15 12.25
CA ASP A 121 15.24 15.98 13.57
C ASP A 121 13.70 15.98 13.49
N ALA A 122 13.13 16.86 12.65
CA ALA A 122 11.70 16.91 12.42
C ALA A 122 11.20 15.64 11.76
N LEU A 123 11.90 15.16 10.72
CA LEU A 123 11.54 13.94 10.01
C LEU A 123 11.76 12.68 10.87
N HIS A 124 12.75 12.70 11.77
CA HIS A 124 12.93 11.62 12.74
C HIS A 124 11.75 11.57 13.74
N THR A 125 11.34 12.72 14.27
CA THR A 125 10.18 12.81 15.18
C THR A 125 8.88 12.34 14.51
N GLN A 126 8.76 12.53 13.19
CA GLN A 126 7.63 12.08 12.40
C GLN A 126 7.73 10.60 11.98
N GLY A 127 8.81 9.88 12.34
CA GLY A 127 9.04 8.49 11.90
C GLY A 127 9.38 8.34 10.43
N ILE A 128 9.76 9.42 9.75
CA ILE A 128 10.12 9.38 8.32
C ILE A 128 11.58 8.98 8.14
N VAL A 129 12.47 9.45 9.01
CA VAL A 129 13.90 9.10 9.03
C VAL A 129 14.14 8.10 10.14
N SER A 130 14.69 6.93 9.82
CA SER A 130 14.96 5.84 10.77
C SER A 130 13.71 5.40 11.55
N PRO A 131 12.65 4.96 10.86
CA PRO A 131 11.45 4.46 11.51
C PRO A 131 11.77 3.23 12.37
N ASP A 132 11.14 3.12 13.53
CA ASP A 132 11.22 1.93 14.40
C ASP A 132 10.00 1.05 14.14
N PHE A 133 10.22 -0.12 13.58
CA PHE A 133 9.18 -1.12 13.31
C PHE A 133 9.07 -2.16 14.42
N SER A 134 9.85 -2.05 15.50
CA SER A 134 9.82 -3.02 16.59
C SER A 134 8.65 -2.79 17.54
N CYS A 135 8.07 -3.88 18.04
CA CYS A 135 7.10 -3.85 19.12
C CYS A 135 7.52 -4.85 20.20
N ARG A 136 8.21 -4.39 21.22
CA ARG A 136 8.86 -5.24 22.24
C ARG A 136 7.89 -6.04 23.10
N GLU A 137 6.66 -5.59 23.23
CA GLU A 137 5.64 -6.25 24.06
C GLU A 137 4.86 -7.34 23.31
N GLN A 138 5.11 -7.48 22.03
CA GLN A 138 4.39 -8.43 21.18
C GLN A 138 5.30 -9.56 20.73
N VAL A 139 4.82 -10.80 20.91
CA VAL A 139 5.41 -11.99 20.25
C VAL A 139 4.69 -12.17 18.92
N ALA A 140 5.44 -12.19 17.83
CA ALA A 140 4.88 -12.33 16.49
C ALA A 140 4.21 -13.70 16.29
N ALA A 141 3.24 -13.76 15.39
CA ALA A 141 2.69 -15.02 14.91
C ALA A 141 3.77 -15.86 14.20
N SER A 142 3.64 -17.17 14.25
CA SER A 142 4.58 -18.08 13.58
C SER A 142 3.85 -19.26 12.94
N VAL A 143 4.46 -19.83 11.88
CA VAL A 143 3.90 -20.98 11.19
C VAL A 143 4.04 -22.22 12.09
N LEU A 144 2.90 -22.87 12.37
CA LEU A 144 2.85 -24.17 13.07
C LEU A 144 2.91 -25.32 12.06
N GLN A 145 2.10 -25.24 11.00
CA GLN A 145 2.03 -26.21 9.93
C GLN A 145 1.64 -25.53 8.63
N ALA A 146 2.38 -25.79 7.56
CA ALA A 146 2.04 -25.30 6.23
C ALA A 146 2.19 -26.44 5.20
N PRO A 147 1.16 -26.74 4.42
CA PRO A 147 1.31 -27.64 3.27
C PRO A 147 2.20 -26.92 2.22
N ALA A 148 3.00 -27.71 1.50
CA ALA A 148 3.73 -27.15 0.36
C ALA A 148 2.74 -26.66 -0.70
N PRO A 149 2.97 -25.48 -1.30
CA PRO A 149 2.10 -25.03 -2.37
C PRO A 149 2.23 -25.94 -3.60
N GLU A 150 1.10 -26.30 -4.20
CA GLU A 150 1.11 -27.08 -5.44
C GLU A 150 1.73 -26.24 -6.57
N TYR A 151 2.58 -26.89 -7.37
CA TYR A 151 3.14 -26.21 -8.54
C TYR A 151 2.03 -26.05 -9.60
N PRO A 152 1.74 -24.81 -10.07
CA PRO A 152 0.64 -24.56 -10.99
C PRO A 152 0.83 -25.29 -12.33
N HIS A 153 -0.26 -25.80 -12.91
CA HIS A 153 -0.27 -26.30 -14.29
C HIS A 153 -0.23 -25.10 -15.25
N LEU A 154 0.96 -24.62 -15.56
CA LEU A 154 1.15 -23.54 -16.52
C LEU A 154 1.06 -24.08 -17.94
N ALA A 155 0.52 -23.27 -18.87
CA ALA A 155 0.48 -23.64 -20.27
C ALA A 155 1.90 -23.69 -20.84
N GLY A 156 2.39 -24.89 -21.12
CA GLY A 156 3.75 -25.18 -21.60
C GLY A 156 4.60 -25.91 -20.58
N ASP A 157 5.51 -26.76 -21.05
CA ASP A 157 6.38 -27.64 -20.23
C ASP A 157 7.54 -26.90 -19.52
N THR A 158 7.58 -25.58 -19.57
CA THR A 158 8.66 -24.82 -18.96
C THR A 158 8.42 -24.61 -17.47
N ARG A 159 9.00 -25.46 -16.66
CA ARG A 159 9.10 -25.20 -15.22
C ARG A 159 10.00 -23.98 -14.99
N GLN A 160 9.48 -22.98 -14.30
CA GLN A 160 10.23 -21.80 -13.91
C GLN A 160 10.17 -21.61 -12.39
N GLY A 161 11.25 -21.08 -11.80
CA GLY A 161 11.23 -20.70 -10.40
C GLY A 161 10.31 -19.51 -10.19
N ALA A 162 9.61 -19.50 -9.05
CA ALA A 162 8.79 -18.36 -8.66
C ALA A 162 8.90 -18.08 -7.16
N VAL A 163 8.69 -16.82 -6.79
CA VAL A 163 8.51 -16.40 -5.41
C VAL A 163 7.21 -15.60 -5.29
N VAL A 164 6.44 -15.89 -4.26
CA VAL A 164 5.27 -15.12 -3.88
C VAL A 164 5.40 -14.73 -2.42
N ILE A 165 5.32 -13.44 -2.12
CA ILE A 165 5.24 -12.92 -0.76
C ILE A 165 3.79 -12.51 -0.52
N THR A 166 3.17 -13.17 0.44
CA THR A 166 1.79 -12.94 0.83
C THR A 166 1.76 -12.39 2.24
N GLU A 167 1.00 -11.33 2.48
CA GLU A 167 0.64 -10.91 3.80
C GLU A 167 -0.72 -11.51 4.18
N LEU A 168 -0.84 -11.97 5.42
CA LEU A 168 -2.01 -12.68 5.94
C LEU A 168 -2.43 -12.05 7.26
N THR A 169 -3.71 -12.00 7.53
CA THR A 169 -4.24 -11.79 8.89
C THR A 169 -4.32 -13.12 9.60
N ILE A 170 -3.61 -13.26 10.71
CA ILE A 170 -3.64 -14.44 11.57
C ILE A 170 -4.56 -14.14 12.76
N GLY A 171 -5.70 -14.82 12.81
CA GLY A 171 -6.65 -14.69 13.90
C GLY A 171 -6.14 -15.28 15.21
N VAL A 172 -6.78 -14.94 16.33
CA VAL A 172 -6.50 -15.50 17.65
C VAL A 172 -6.72 -17.02 17.71
N ASP A 173 -7.41 -17.58 16.73
CA ASP A 173 -7.63 -19.02 16.51
C ASP A 173 -6.54 -19.69 15.66
N GLY A 174 -5.47 -18.98 15.31
CA GLY A 174 -4.37 -19.51 14.51
C GLY A 174 -4.71 -19.81 13.05
N LEU A 175 -5.81 -19.27 12.53
CA LEU A 175 -6.21 -19.43 11.14
C LEU A 175 -5.84 -18.20 10.31
N ALA A 176 -5.33 -18.44 9.10
CA ALA A 176 -5.03 -17.38 8.15
C ALA A 176 -6.31 -16.90 7.45
N ARG A 177 -6.38 -15.59 7.23
CA ARG A 177 -7.45 -14.89 6.51
C ARG A 177 -6.84 -13.76 5.69
N ASP A 178 -7.64 -13.22 4.82
CA ASP A 178 -7.43 -11.93 4.16
C ASP A 178 -6.07 -11.80 3.46
N PRO A 179 -5.75 -12.69 2.51
CA PRO A 179 -4.46 -12.69 1.83
C PRO A 179 -4.27 -11.47 0.92
N GLU A 180 -3.15 -10.77 1.07
CA GLU A 180 -2.65 -9.72 0.19
C GLU A 180 -1.35 -10.18 -0.47
N ILE A 181 -1.24 -10.12 -1.80
CA ILE A 181 0.00 -10.39 -2.52
C ILE A 181 0.83 -9.10 -2.54
N LEU A 182 1.90 -9.08 -1.76
CA LEU A 182 2.84 -7.95 -1.73
C LEU A 182 3.84 -8.00 -2.89
N LEU A 183 4.21 -9.22 -3.30
CA LEU A 183 5.16 -9.46 -4.39
C LEU A 183 4.90 -10.84 -5.02
N ALA A 184 4.92 -10.90 -6.34
CA ALA A 184 5.00 -12.15 -7.08
C ALA A 184 5.98 -12.01 -8.25
N VAL A 185 6.86 -12.99 -8.42
CA VAL A 185 7.82 -13.05 -9.53
C VAL A 185 7.81 -14.49 -10.06
N PRO A 186 7.22 -14.75 -11.24
CA PRO A 186 6.42 -13.83 -12.05
C PRO A 186 5.08 -13.44 -11.39
N GLU A 187 4.46 -12.37 -11.91
CA GLU A 187 3.25 -11.76 -11.31
C GLU A 187 2.00 -12.65 -11.39
N THR A 188 1.95 -13.59 -12.32
CA THR A 188 0.77 -14.44 -12.58
C THR A 188 1.12 -15.93 -12.54
N GLY A 189 0.09 -16.75 -12.33
CA GLY A 189 0.15 -18.21 -12.34
C GLY A 189 0.50 -18.83 -10.99
N PHE A 190 1.27 -18.17 -10.14
CA PHE A 190 1.71 -18.70 -8.84
C PHE A 190 0.95 -18.13 -7.61
N PRO A 191 0.39 -16.91 -7.64
CA PRO A 191 -0.31 -16.33 -6.50
C PRO A 191 -1.45 -17.21 -5.97
N ALA A 192 -2.24 -17.81 -6.85
CA ALA A 192 -3.37 -18.67 -6.45
C ALA A 192 -2.91 -19.89 -5.63
N ALA A 193 -1.85 -20.56 -6.05
CA ALA A 193 -1.28 -21.71 -5.34
C ALA A 193 -0.66 -21.31 -3.99
N ALA A 194 -0.02 -20.15 -3.92
CA ALA A 194 0.51 -19.61 -2.67
C ALA A 194 -0.61 -19.29 -1.68
N VAL A 195 -1.66 -18.60 -2.11
CA VAL A 195 -2.83 -18.27 -1.29
C VAL A 195 -3.55 -19.54 -0.81
N GLU A 196 -3.76 -20.53 -1.69
CA GLU A 196 -4.37 -21.82 -1.33
C GLU A 196 -3.58 -22.51 -0.21
N SER A 197 -2.25 -22.59 -0.33
CA SER A 197 -1.37 -23.18 0.68
C SER A 197 -1.48 -22.44 2.02
N TRP A 198 -1.40 -21.11 2.02
CA TRP A 198 -1.45 -20.32 3.25
C TRP A 198 -2.81 -20.38 3.95
N LEU A 199 -3.92 -20.37 3.23
CA LEU A 199 -5.25 -20.52 3.81
C LEU A 199 -5.46 -21.90 4.46
N ASN A 200 -4.78 -22.93 3.97
CA ASN A 200 -4.79 -24.27 4.57
C ASN A 200 -3.76 -24.47 5.68
N SER A 201 -2.94 -23.45 5.96
CA SER A 201 -1.91 -23.50 7.00
C SER A 201 -2.49 -23.28 8.40
N ARG A 202 -1.69 -23.62 9.42
CA ARG A 202 -1.98 -23.38 10.84
C ARG A 202 -0.85 -22.58 11.47
N PHE A 203 -1.20 -21.69 12.36
CA PHE A 203 -0.28 -20.75 12.97
C PHE A 203 -0.39 -20.75 14.48
N VAL A 204 0.72 -20.42 15.14
CA VAL A 204 0.68 -19.95 16.51
C VAL A 204 0.32 -18.46 16.44
N PRO A 205 -0.79 -18.01 17.06
CA PRO A 205 -1.19 -16.60 17.02
C PRO A 205 -0.12 -15.69 17.64
N ALA A 206 -0.08 -14.44 17.24
CA ALA A 206 0.67 -13.44 17.98
C ALA A 206 0.11 -13.29 19.39
N SER A 207 0.94 -12.84 20.34
CA SER A 207 0.48 -12.57 21.69
C SER A 207 1.03 -11.27 22.25
N ARG A 208 0.26 -10.63 23.13
CA ARG A 208 0.69 -9.47 23.89
C ARG A 208 0.39 -9.73 25.37
N GLY A 209 1.42 -9.66 26.21
CA GLY A 209 1.28 -10.01 27.62
C GLY A 209 0.79 -11.45 27.85
N GLY A 210 1.07 -12.39 26.93
CA GLY A 210 0.62 -13.78 26.99
C GLY A 210 -0.80 -14.01 26.43
N ALA A 211 -1.59 -12.99 26.15
CA ALA A 211 -2.91 -13.13 25.54
C ALA A 211 -2.81 -13.15 24.01
N PRO A 212 -3.49 -14.09 23.32
CA PRO A 212 -3.47 -14.14 21.85
C PRO A 212 -4.14 -12.90 21.26
N ILE A 213 -3.53 -12.36 20.21
CA ILE A 213 -4.05 -11.21 19.46
C ILE A 213 -4.08 -11.54 17.97
N GLU A 214 -4.98 -10.89 17.23
CA GLU A 214 -4.95 -10.87 15.78
C GLU A 214 -3.74 -10.05 15.32
N SER A 215 -3.08 -10.51 14.27
CA SER A 215 -1.89 -9.84 13.73
C SER A 215 -1.71 -10.11 12.26
N ARG A 216 -0.92 -9.25 11.60
CA ARG A 216 -0.45 -9.48 10.23
C ARG A 216 0.83 -10.33 10.24
N LEU A 217 0.98 -11.19 9.24
CA LEU A 217 2.16 -12.03 9.03
C LEU A 217 2.51 -12.04 7.55
N GLN A 218 3.75 -11.67 7.24
CA GLN A 218 4.29 -11.83 5.90
C GLN A 218 4.91 -13.21 5.75
N ALA A 219 4.52 -13.91 4.69
CA ALA A 219 4.92 -15.29 4.42
C ALA A 219 5.40 -15.45 2.98
N LYS A 220 6.45 -16.27 2.79
CA LYS A 220 7.07 -16.52 1.50
C LYS A 220 6.72 -17.91 0.99
N SER A 221 6.22 -18.01 -0.25
CA SER A 221 6.14 -19.25 -1.02
C SER A 221 7.22 -19.26 -2.09
N LEU A 222 8.06 -20.29 -2.09
CA LEU A 222 9.09 -20.52 -3.09
C LEU A 222 8.72 -21.73 -3.94
N PHE A 223 8.63 -21.54 -5.25
CA PHE A 223 8.44 -22.61 -6.22
C PHE A 223 9.77 -22.86 -6.93
N ALA A 224 10.50 -23.89 -6.48
CA ALA A 224 11.80 -24.23 -7.03
C ALA A 224 11.67 -25.23 -8.18
N VAL A 225 12.48 -25.06 -9.22
CA VAL A 225 12.56 -26.00 -10.36
C VAL A 225 13.45 -27.19 -10.03
N GLU A 226 14.55 -26.93 -9.31
CA GLU A 226 15.51 -27.94 -8.88
C GLU A 226 15.75 -27.86 -7.37
N ALA A 227 15.97 -28.99 -6.74
CA ALA A 227 16.32 -29.04 -5.33
C ALA A 227 17.64 -28.26 -5.09
N GLY A 228 17.56 -27.18 -4.29
CA GLY A 228 18.72 -26.35 -3.97
C GLY A 228 18.86 -25.07 -4.81
N SER A 229 18.05 -24.85 -5.86
CA SER A 229 18.00 -23.56 -6.55
C SER A 229 17.24 -22.54 -5.70
N GLY A 230 17.96 -21.84 -4.84
CA GLY A 230 17.41 -20.74 -4.04
C GLY A 230 17.16 -19.48 -4.88
N LEU A 231 16.56 -18.46 -4.25
CA LEU A 231 16.27 -17.18 -4.90
C LEU A 231 17.49 -16.51 -5.52
N SER A 232 18.67 -16.66 -4.91
CA SER A 232 19.93 -16.12 -5.41
C SER A 232 20.32 -16.66 -6.80
N GLY A 233 19.79 -17.83 -7.18
CA GLY A 233 19.99 -18.44 -8.50
C GLY A 233 19.08 -17.90 -9.59
N MET A 234 17.96 -17.26 -9.23
CA MET A 234 17.00 -16.71 -10.18
C MET A 234 17.57 -15.46 -10.87
N ASP A 235 17.48 -15.40 -12.20
CA ASP A 235 18.02 -14.28 -12.99
C ASP A 235 17.36 -12.94 -12.63
N ALA A 236 16.10 -12.95 -12.25
CA ALA A 236 15.38 -11.78 -11.75
C ALA A 236 16.08 -11.15 -10.52
N TYR A 237 16.57 -11.98 -9.58
CA TYR A 237 17.28 -11.51 -8.38
C TYR A 237 18.72 -11.08 -8.66
N LYS A 238 19.42 -11.74 -9.59
CA LYS A 238 20.75 -11.31 -10.03
C LYS A 238 20.68 -9.92 -10.69
N SER A 239 19.72 -9.74 -11.60
CA SER A 239 19.47 -8.45 -12.27
C SER A 239 19.03 -7.37 -11.25
N ALA A 240 18.12 -7.72 -10.33
CA ALA A 240 17.64 -6.79 -9.30
C ALA A 240 18.77 -6.28 -8.41
N ARG A 241 19.74 -7.13 -8.04
CA ARG A 241 20.88 -6.72 -7.22
C ARG A 241 21.69 -5.61 -7.90
N GLN A 242 22.03 -5.80 -9.19
CA GLN A 242 22.79 -4.79 -9.97
C GLN A 242 22.01 -3.46 -10.08
N ARG A 243 20.71 -3.54 -10.32
CA ARG A 243 19.85 -2.37 -10.43
C ARG A 243 19.68 -1.64 -9.11
N ALA A 244 19.50 -2.38 -8.00
CA ALA A 244 19.36 -1.77 -6.67
C ALA A 244 20.67 -1.09 -6.22
N ASP A 245 21.83 -1.66 -6.54
CA ASP A 245 23.13 -1.03 -6.28
C ASP A 245 23.32 0.25 -7.13
N ALA A 246 22.64 0.34 -8.27
CA ALA A 246 22.57 1.55 -9.11
C ALA A 246 21.47 2.55 -8.67
N GLY A 247 20.73 2.27 -7.59
CA GLY A 247 19.70 3.14 -7.04
C GLY A 247 18.30 2.97 -7.66
N ASP A 248 18.02 1.82 -8.30
CA ASP A 248 16.67 1.53 -8.83
C ASP A 248 15.71 1.18 -7.67
N PRO A 249 14.68 2.01 -7.41
CA PRO A 249 13.79 1.80 -6.27
C PRO A 249 12.92 0.54 -6.40
N VAL A 250 12.55 0.16 -7.64
CA VAL A 250 11.78 -1.07 -7.91
C VAL A 250 12.59 -2.30 -7.53
N ALA A 251 13.86 -2.33 -7.90
CA ALA A 251 14.78 -3.40 -7.56
C ALA A 251 15.11 -3.40 -6.07
N GLY A 252 15.25 -2.24 -5.46
CA GLY A 252 15.44 -2.06 -4.02
C GLY A 252 14.27 -2.62 -3.21
N TYR A 253 13.04 -2.36 -3.62
CA TYR A 253 11.83 -2.93 -3.01
C TYR A 253 11.82 -4.47 -3.12
N LEU A 254 12.02 -5.01 -4.33
CA LEU A 254 12.07 -6.45 -4.57
C LEU A 254 13.08 -7.16 -3.63
N LEU A 255 14.31 -6.67 -3.60
CA LEU A 255 15.36 -7.26 -2.78
C LEU A 255 15.11 -7.06 -1.29
N GLY A 256 14.72 -5.84 -0.89
CA GLY A 256 14.47 -5.51 0.50
C GLY A 256 13.36 -6.38 1.08
N LEU A 257 12.19 -6.40 0.43
CA LEU A 257 11.06 -7.21 0.91
C LEU A 257 11.39 -8.71 0.95
N THR A 258 12.05 -9.24 -0.07
CA THR A 258 12.39 -10.66 -0.09
C THR A 258 13.43 -11.01 0.97
N ALA A 259 14.42 -10.14 1.20
CA ALA A 259 15.49 -10.38 2.17
C ALA A 259 15.00 -10.34 3.63
N THR A 260 13.87 -9.69 3.92
CA THR A 260 13.25 -9.78 5.26
C THR A 260 12.79 -11.21 5.59
N LEU A 261 12.50 -12.02 4.56
CA LEU A 261 11.92 -13.36 4.68
C LEU A 261 12.88 -14.48 4.21
N ASP A 262 14.02 -14.14 3.59
CA ASP A 262 14.95 -15.11 3.03
C ASP A 262 16.42 -14.75 3.24
N ALA A 263 17.02 -15.33 4.27
CA ALA A 263 18.44 -15.15 4.57
C ALA A 263 19.39 -15.72 3.49
N SER A 264 18.90 -16.59 2.58
CA SER A 264 19.73 -17.18 1.52
C SER A 264 20.22 -16.15 0.49
N LEU A 265 19.58 -14.98 0.44
CA LEU A 265 20.03 -13.85 -0.37
C LEU A 265 21.33 -13.21 0.12
N GLY A 266 21.80 -13.55 1.34
CA GLY A 266 23.01 -12.97 1.94
C GLY A 266 22.89 -11.46 2.23
N ILE A 267 21.66 -10.96 2.39
CA ILE A 267 21.35 -9.58 2.75
C ILE A 267 20.89 -9.57 4.21
N SER A 268 21.57 -8.80 5.06
CA SER A 268 21.16 -8.69 6.47
C SER A 268 19.81 -7.96 6.61
N SER A 269 19.06 -8.22 7.68
CA SER A 269 17.79 -7.56 7.97
C SER A 269 17.93 -6.03 8.03
N ALA A 270 19.05 -5.52 8.58
CA ALA A 270 19.35 -4.10 8.59
C ALA A 270 19.50 -3.53 7.18
N ARG A 271 20.20 -4.25 6.28
CA ARG A 271 20.35 -3.83 4.88
C ARG A 271 19.04 -3.95 4.11
N ALA A 272 18.24 -4.97 4.37
CA ALA A 272 16.91 -5.12 3.80
C ALA A 272 16.00 -3.93 4.13
N GLY A 273 15.95 -3.54 5.41
CA GLY A 273 15.22 -2.35 5.85
C GLY A 273 15.73 -1.05 5.21
N GLN A 274 17.05 -0.91 5.04
CA GLN A 274 17.63 0.23 4.33
C GLN A 274 17.21 0.29 2.85
N LEU A 275 17.18 -0.86 2.17
CA LEU A 275 16.73 -0.95 0.77
C LEU A 275 15.25 -0.53 0.65
N LEU A 276 14.38 -1.03 1.52
CA LEU A 276 12.96 -0.68 1.54
C LEU A 276 12.75 0.80 1.80
N LEU A 277 13.44 1.35 2.80
CA LEU A 277 13.32 2.76 3.13
C LEU A 277 13.88 3.68 2.04
N ALA A 278 15.00 3.30 1.41
CA ALA A 278 15.55 4.04 0.27
C ALA A 278 14.57 4.02 -0.91
N SER A 279 14.03 2.83 -1.27
CA SER A 279 13.04 2.71 -2.34
C SER A 279 11.79 3.55 -2.07
N ALA A 280 11.33 3.60 -0.82
CA ALA A 280 10.18 4.42 -0.43
C ALA A 280 10.46 5.93 -0.58
N ARG A 281 11.66 6.39 -0.21
CA ARG A 281 12.09 7.78 -0.38
C ARG A 281 12.26 8.16 -1.84
N ASP A 282 12.76 7.24 -2.66
CA ASP A 282 12.95 7.44 -4.10
C ASP A 282 11.63 7.31 -4.88
N GLY A 283 10.49 7.09 -4.19
CA GLY A 283 9.15 7.21 -4.75
C GLY A 283 8.48 5.89 -5.14
N ASP A 284 9.06 4.71 -4.88
CA ASP A 284 8.33 3.45 -5.10
C ASP A 284 7.10 3.37 -4.18
N SER A 285 5.91 3.46 -4.76
CA SER A 285 4.65 3.52 -4.01
C SER A 285 4.34 2.23 -3.22
N ARG A 286 4.90 1.09 -3.62
CA ARG A 286 4.77 -0.19 -2.88
C ARG A 286 5.66 -0.17 -1.64
N ALA A 287 6.88 0.35 -1.78
CA ALA A 287 7.78 0.54 -0.64
C ALA A 287 7.22 1.58 0.34
N GLN A 288 6.63 2.68 -0.16
CA GLN A 288 5.94 3.68 0.66
C GLN A 288 4.75 3.06 1.40
N TYR A 289 3.95 2.23 0.71
CA TYR A 289 2.85 1.49 1.34
C TYR A 289 3.38 0.55 2.42
N TRP A 290 4.43 -0.22 2.14
CA TRP A 290 5.03 -1.14 3.11
C TRP A 290 5.50 -0.39 4.37
N VAL A 291 6.28 0.69 4.22
CA VAL A 291 6.74 1.50 5.37
C VAL A 291 5.54 2.06 6.14
N GLY A 292 4.56 2.61 5.44
CA GLY A 292 3.36 3.20 6.05
C GLY A 292 2.52 2.18 6.80
N SER A 293 2.32 0.99 6.24
CA SER A 293 1.53 -0.09 6.84
C SER A 293 2.23 -0.70 8.06
N GLU A 294 3.56 -0.89 8.02
CA GLU A 294 4.33 -1.36 9.18
C GLU A 294 4.28 -0.37 10.34
N LEU A 295 4.46 0.93 10.06
CA LEU A 295 4.32 1.98 11.08
C LEU A 295 2.89 2.07 11.63
N HIS A 296 1.87 1.89 10.79
CA HIS A 296 0.48 1.83 11.23
C HIS A 296 0.25 0.64 12.17
N ALA A 297 0.73 -0.54 11.81
CA ALA A 297 0.61 -1.76 12.62
C ALA A 297 1.32 -1.63 13.98
N THR A 298 2.48 -0.93 14.03
CA THR A 298 3.26 -0.72 15.26
C THR A 298 2.86 0.54 16.04
N SER A 299 1.92 1.34 15.54
CA SER A 299 1.48 2.60 16.19
C SER A 299 1.01 2.42 17.64
N LEU A 300 0.38 1.28 17.94
CA LEU A 300 -0.04 0.91 19.30
C LEU A 300 1.15 0.73 20.28
N CYS A 301 2.35 0.50 19.76
CA CYS A 301 3.56 0.29 20.56
C CYS A 301 4.37 1.59 20.73
N HIS A 302 4.29 2.51 19.77
CA HIS A 302 5.13 3.72 19.69
C HIS A 302 4.37 5.04 19.86
N GLY A 303 3.07 4.99 20.10
CA GLY A 303 2.24 6.16 20.41
C GLY A 303 1.90 7.01 19.18
N GLN A 304 2.70 8.01 18.81
CA GLN A 304 2.31 9.01 17.82
C GLN A 304 2.79 8.77 16.37
N VAL A 305 3.65 7.78 16.14
CA VAL A 305 4.16 7.47 14.79
C VAL A 305 3.15 6.61 14.07
N ASN A 306 2.40 7.18 13.15
CA ASN A 306 1.27 6.50 12.51
C ASN A 306 1.46 6.32 11.02
N GLY A 307 2.49 6.22 10.41
CA GLY A 307 2.71 5.92 8.98
C GLY A 307 1.87 6.72 7.96
N ALA A 308 0.94 7.58 8.42
CA ALA A 308 -0.04 8.25 7.55
C ALA A 308 0.59 9.14 6.47
N VAL A 309 1.78 9.69 6.72
CA VAL A 309 2.53 10.46 5.72
C VAL A 309 2.91 9.54 4.56
N TRP A 310 3.51 8.39 4.87
CA TRP A 310 3.90 7.39 3.89
C TRP A 310 2.71 6.85 3.09
N LEU A 311 1.60 6.55 3.77
CA LEU A 311 0.37 6.06 3.13
C LEU A 311 -0.23 7.10 2.18
N ARG A 312 -0.18 8.40 2.52
CA ARG A 312 -0.64 9.45 1.60
C ARG A 312 0.23 9.51 0.34
N HIS A 313 1.55 9.54 0.50
CA HIS A 313 2.46 9.51 -0.66
C HIS A 313 2.26 8.26 -1.51
N ALA A 314 2.13 7.09 -0.89
CA ALA A 314 1.83 5.85 -1.61
C ALA A 314 0.51 5.93 -2.40
N ALA A 315 -0.56 6.44 -1.77
CA ALA A 315 -1.87 6.59 -2.40
C ALA A 315 -1.86 7.58 -3.57
N ASP A 316 -1.12 8.68 -3.42
CA ASP A 316 -0.95 9.68 -4.47
C ASP A 316 -0.04 9.16 -5.58
N GLY A 317 0.96 8.32 -5.26
CA GLY A 317 1.76 7.55 -6.19
C GLY A 317 1.05 6.36 -6.85
N GLY A 318 -0.25 6.18 -6.60
CA GLY A 318 -1.08 5.17 -7.26
C GLY A 318 -1.19 3.82 -6.54
N SER A 319 -0.62 3.67 -5.33
CA SER A 319 -0.80 2.44 -4.55
C SER A 319 -2.26 2.26 -4.14
N ALA A 320 -2.92 1.28 -4.74
CA ALA A 320 -4.31 0.98 -4.46
C ALA A 320 -4.52 0.41 -3.03
N SER A 321 -3.55 -0.33 -2.50
CA SER A 321 -3.57 -0.80 -1.11
C SER A 321 -3.49 0.37 -0.13
N ALA A 322 -2.67 1.40 -0.42
CA ALA A 322 -2.63 2.61 0.39
C ALA A 322 -3.93 3.43 0.30
N GLN A 323 -4.53 3.54 -0.89
CA GLN A 323 -5.83 4.18 -1.08
C GLN A 323 -6.92 3.48 -0.27
N LEU A 324 -6.94 2.14 -0.30
CA LEU A 324 -7.86 1.33 0.49
C LEU A 324 -7.65 1.53 2.00
N MET A 325 -6.40 1.47 2.47
CA MET A 325 -6.08 1.62 3.90
C MET A 325 -6.51 3.00 4.41
N LEU A 326 -6.17 4.07 3.69
CA LEU A 326 -6.62 5.44 4.06
C LEU A 326 -8.15 5.58 4.03
N ALA A 327 -8.84 4.95 3.07
CA ALA A 327 -10.29 4.94 3.04
C ALA A 327 -10.88 4.24 4.27
N THR A 328 -10.30 3.10 4.65
CA THR A 328 -10.71 2.34 5.84
C THR A 328 -10.47 3.13 7.12
N ASP A 329 -9.33 3.81 7.26
CA ASP A 329 -9.02 4.67 8.40
C ASP A 329 -10.04 5.83 8.53
N LEU A 330 -10.39 6.46 7.42
CA LEU A 330 -11.41 7.52 7.39
C LEU A 330 -12.79 7.03 7.82
N LEU A 331 -13.09 5.73 7.65
CA LEU A 331 -14.37 5.11 7.98
C LEU A 331 -14.36 4.41 9.36
N SER A 332 -13.24 4.34 10.06
CA SER A 332 -13.07 3.52 11.28
C SER A 332 -13.75 4.08 12.53
N ALA A 333 -13.98 5.38 12.61
CA ALA A 333 -14.68 6.04 13.70
C ALA A 333 -15.83 6.84 13.12
N ASP A 334 -16.84 7.22 13.89
CA ASP A 334 -18.02 7.98 13.41
C ASP A 334 -17.64 9.09 12.38
N PRO A 335 -17.58 8.77 11.07
CA PRO A 335 -16.97 9.66 10.11
C PRO A 335 -17.92 10.82 9.76
N SER A 336 -17.37 12.01 9.66
CA SER A 336 -18.06 13.16 9.11
C SER A 336 -18.43 12.93 7.63
N ALA A 337 -19.38 13.68 7.11
CA ALA A 337 -19.76 13.63 5.69
C ALA A 337 -18.57 13.90 4.76
N ALA A 338 -17.64 14.78 5.15
CA ALA A 338 -16.42 15.06 4.40
C ALA A 338 -15.46 13.84 4.37
N GLN A 339 -15.28 13.18 5.49
CA GLN A 339 -14.47 11.95 5.57
C GLN A 339 -15.10 10.81 4.75
N ALA A 340 -16.41 10.62 4.81
CA ALA A 340 -17.10 9.63 4.00
C ALA A 340 -16.96 9.92 2.49
N ALA A 341 -17.05 11.19 2.07
CA ALA A 341 -16.84 11.59 0.68
C ALA A 341 -15.36 11.37 0.23
N GLN A 342 -14.39 11.69 1.09
CA GLN A 342 -12.98 11.43 0.83
C GLN A 342 -12.68 9.94 0.72
N ALA A 343 -13.21 9.13 1.65
CA ALA A 343 -13.08 7.66 1.60
C ALA A 343 -13.68 7.10 0.31
N ARG A 344 -14.85 7.59 -0.12
CA ARG A 344 -15.47 7.21 -1.38
C ARG A 344 -14.55 7.48 -2.57
N SER A 345 -13.96 8.67 -2.66
CA SER A 345 -13.02 9.03 -3.74
C SER A 345 -11.79 8.12 -3.77
N LEU A 346 -11.24 7.76 -2.59
CA LEU A 346 -10.14 6.81 -2.50
C LEU A 346 -10.55 5.40 -2.98
N LEU A 347 -11.74 4.93 -2.61
CA LEU A 347 -12.27 3.64 -3.06
C LEU A 347 -12.52 3.60 -4.57
N GLU A 348 -12.99 4.70 -5.18
CA GLU A 348 -13.16 4.81 -6.64
C GLU A 348 -11.82 4.70 -7.37
N ARG A 349 -10.77 5.32 -6.85
CA ARG A 349 -9.41 5.16 -7.39
C ARG A 349 -8.92 3.73 -7.23
N ALA A 350 -9.05 3.14 -6.03
CA ALA A 350 -8.65 1.77 -5.73
C ALA A 350 -9.41 0.73 -6.56
N ALA A 351 -10.66 1.00 -6.97
CA ALA A 351 -11.49 0.11 -7.79
C ALA A 351 -10.90 -0.22 -9.18
N THR A 352 -9.94 0.59 -9.66
CA THR A 352 -9.24 0.35 -10.92
C THR A 352 -8.12 -0.69 -10.81
N SER A 353 -7.72 -1.06 -9.59
CA SER A 353 -6.63 -2.00 -9.31
C SER A 353 -6.90 -3.41 -9.82
N ASP A 354 -5.81 -4.12 -10.18
CA ASP A 354 -5.83 -5.55 -10.47
C ASP A 354 -5.56 -6.43 -9.24
N SER A 355 -5.20 -5.83 -8.09
CA SER A 355 -4.96 -6.53 -6.84
C SER A 355 -6.21 -7.27 -6.36
N PHE A 356 -6.07 -8.57 -6.11
CA PHE A 356 -7.13 -9.41 -5.53
C PHE A 356 -7.63 -8.87 -4.19
N TYR A 357 -6.69 -8.54 -3.30
CA TYR A 357 -6.98 -7.99 -1.97
C TYR A 357 -7.78 -6.69 -2.07
N VAL A 358 -7.27 -5.74 -2.86
CA VAL A 358 -7.93 -4.43 -3.02
C VAL A 358 -9.33 -4.58 -3.60
N ARG A 359 -9.49 -5.36 -4.68
CA ARG A 359 -10.81 -5.60 -5.30
C ARG A 359 -11.81 -6.17 -4.30
N LYS A 360 -11.40 -7.15 -3.51
CA LYS A 360 -12.24 -7.78 -2.50
C LYS A 360 -12.75 -6.77 -1.47
N HIS A 361 -11.86 -5.96 -0.91
CA HIS A 361 -12.20 -4.95 0.08
C HIS A 361 -13.03 -3.79 -0.50
N VAL A 362 -12.68 -3.30 -1.69
CA VAL A 362 -13.47 -2.28 -2.39
C VAL A 362 -14.89 -2.75 -2.62
N VAL A 363 -15.08 -3.98 -3.10
CA VAL A 363 -16.41 -4.58 -3.29
C VAL A 363 -17.16 -4.65 -1.97
N ALA A 364 -16.52 -5.11 -0.90
CA ALA A 364 -17.12 -5.22 0.42
C ALA A 364 -17.62 -3.85 0.94
N LEU A 365 -16.78 -2.82 0.85
CA LEU A 365 -17.11 -1.47 1.32
C LEU A 365 -18.18 -0.81 0.45
N LEU A 366 -18.08 -0.89 -0.88
CA LEU A 366 -19.06 -0.27 -1.78
C LEU A 366 -20.43 -0.98 -1.78
N ALA A 367 -20.47 -2.29 -1.52
CA ALA A 367 -21.72 -3.06 -1.47
C ALA A 367 -22.41 -3.02 -0.11
N ALA A 368 -21.64 -3.10 0.99
CA ALA A 368 -22.18 -3.39 2.32
C ALA A 368 -21.97 -2.27 3.35
N SER A 369 -21.29 -1.16 3.03
CA SER A 369 -21.12 -0.06 3.99
C SER A 369 -22.45 0.35 4.61
N PRO A 370 -22.52 0.57 5.94
CA PRO A 370 -23.71 1.15 6.59
C PRO A 370 -23.94 2.59 6.17
N LEU A 371 -22.91 3.29 5.68
CA LEU A 371 -22.94 4.69 5.27
C LEU A 371 -23.40 4.82 3.80
N ASP A 372 -24.57 5.39 3.58
CA ASP A 372 -25.11 5.60 2.24
C ASP A 372 -24.18 6.37 1.30
N PRO A 373 -23.46 7.43 1.71
CA PRO A 373 -22.53 8.14 0.85
C PRO A 373 -21.34 7.30 0.34
N VAL A 374 -20.99 6.22 1.03
CA VAL A 374 -19.88 5.33 0.64
C VAL A 374 -20.34 4.28 -0.38
N ARG A 375 -21.60 3.87 -0.32
CA ARG A 375 -22.12 2.78 -1.14
C ARG A 375 -22.25 3.14 -2.62
N ASP A 376 -21.86 2.16 -3.45
CA ASP A 376 -22.06 2.16 -4.90
C ASP A 376 -22.28 0.72 -5.41
N PRO A 377 -23.52 0.26 -5.42
CA PRO A 377 -23.83 -1.08 -5.89
C PRO A 377 -23.37 -1.36 -7.32
N GLY A 378 -23.44 -0.36 -8.20
CA GLY A 378 -23.04 -0.50 -9.60
C GLY A 378 -21.54 -0.75 -9.76
N THR A 379 -20.73 0.11 -9.16
CA THR A 379 -19.25 -0.06 -9.15
C THR A 379 -18.88 -1.33 -8.42
N ALA A 380 -19.51 -1.63 -7.27
CA ALA A 380 -19.26 -2.87 -6.53
C ALA A 380 -19.47 -4.11 -7.41
N LEU A 381 -20.57 -4.18 -8.17
CA LEU A 381 -20.83 -5.31 -9.06
C LEU A 381 -19.82 -5.40 -10.20
N SER A 382 -19.46 -4.29 -10.82
CA SER A 382 -18.45 -4.25 -11.88
C SER A 382 -17.10 -4.79 -11.41
N VAL A 383 -16.64 -4.37 -10.22
CA VAL A 383 -15.37 -4.85 -9.63
C VAL A 383 -15.51 -6.31 -9.19
N ALA A 384 -16.66 -6.72 -8.63
CA ALA A 384 -16.93 -8.09 -8.21
C ALA A 384 -16.86 -9.09 -9.38
N MET A 385 -17.31 -8.71 -10.58
CA MET A 385 -17.20 -9.55 -11.77
C MET A 385 -15.74 -9.77 -12.19
N LYS A 386 -14.88 -8.74 -12.08
CA LYS A 386 -13.44 -8.87 -12.32
C LYS A 386 -12.78 -9.74 -11.25
N LEU A 387 -13.18 -9.58 -9.99
CA LEU A 387 -12.69 -10.38 -8.87
C LEU A 387 -13.03 -11.86 -9.06
N ALA A 388 -14.28 -12.19 -9.42
CA ALA A 388 -14.74 -13.55 -9.67
C ALA A 388 -14.07 -14.21 -10.88
N GLY A 389 -13.62 -13.43 -11.86
CA GLY A 389 -12.88 -13.90 -13.05
C GLY A 389 -11.37 -14.03 -12.81
N GLY A 390 -10.85 -13.67 -11.64
CA GLY A 390 -9.42 -13.76 -11.30
C GLY A 390 -8.95 -15.18 -10.99
N GLU A 391 -7.64 -15.36 -10.83
CA GLU A 391 -7.03 -16.68 -10.59
C GLU A 391 -7.22 -17.21 -9.16
N ILE A 392 -7.38 -16.33 -8.16
CA ILE A 392 -7.53 -16.72 -6.74
C ILE A 392 -9.00 -17.03 -6.48
N GLN A 393 -9.33 -18.32 -6.35
CA GLN A 393 -10.68 -18.83 -6.11
C GLN A 393 -10.81 -19.57 -4.77
N SER A 394 -9.76 -19.54 -3.96
CA SER A 394 -9.69 -20.30 -2.71
C SER A 394 -10.11 -19.51 -1.47
N ASP A 395 -10.24 -18.19 -1.56
CA ASP A 395 -10.61 -17.34 -0.42
C ASP A 395 -12.13 -17.28 -0.24
N PRO A 396 -12.69 -17.74 0.92
CA PRO A 396 -14.11 -17.62 1.23
C PRO A 396 -14.65 -16.18 1.18
N GLN A 397 -13.85 -15.20 1.59
CA GLN A 397 -14.24 -13.80 1.62
C GLN A 397 -14.44 -13.21 0.22
N MET A 398 -13.77 -13.76 -0.79
CA MET A 398 -14.02 -13.41 -2.19
C MET A 398 -15.46 -13.70 -2.58
N PHE A 399 -15.96 -14.91 -2.27
CA PHE A 399 -17.35 -15.26 -2.55
C PHE A 399 -18.35 -14.42 -1.74
N GLU A 400 -18.01 -14.04 -0.49
CA GLU A 400 -18.83 -13.13 0.31
C GLU A 400 -18.93 -11.74 -0.33
N ALA A 401 -17.81 -11.18 -0.78
CA ALA A 401 -17.77 -9.88 -1.46
C ALA A 401 -18.61 -9.90 -2.74
N VAL A 402 -18.44 -10.93 -3.58
CA VAL A 402 -19.23 -11.10 -4.82
C VAL A 402 -20.72 -11.27 -4.49
N GLY A 403 -21.06 -12.06 -3.48
CA GLY A 403 -22.43 -12.24 -3.00
C GLY A 403 -23.07 -10.94 -2.52
N ALA A 404 -22.33 -10.11 -1.77
CA ALA A 404 -22.80 -8.82 -1.31
C ALA A 404 -23.05 -7.84 -2.46
N ALA A 405 -22.20 -7.85 -3.49
CA ALA A 405 -22.39 -7.01 -4.67
C ALA A 405 -23.67 -7.39 -5.43
N TYR A 406 -23.95 -8.67 -5.61
CA TYR A 406 -25.23 -9.13 -6.18
C TYR A 406 -26.43 -8.70 -5.33
N ALA A 407 -26.35 -8.88 -3.99
CA ALA A 407 -27.42 -8.52 -3.08
C ALA A 407 -27.69 -7.02 -3.09
N ALA A 408 -26.65 -6.19 -3.15
CA ALA A 408 -26.76 -4.73 -3.22
C ALA A 408 -27.46 -4.25 -4.52
N ASN A 409 -27.41 -5.07 -5.58
CA ASN A 409 -28.08 -4.84 -6.86
C ASN A 409 -29.44 -5.58 -6.98
N GLY A 410 -29.91 -6.24 -5.91
CA GLY A 410 -31.21 -6.91 -5.87
C GLY A 410 -31.21 -8.34 -6.44
N ASP A 411 -30.09 -8.87 -6.92
CA ASP A 411 -30.01 -10.28 -7.35
C ASP A 411 -29.71 -11.22 -6.17
N PHE A 412 -30.73 -11.44 -5.36
CA PHE A 412 -30.63 -12.29 -4.16
C PHE A 412 -30.45 -13.79 -4.48
N ARG A 413 -30.77 -14.20 -5.69
CA ARG A 413 -30.51 -15.57 -6.14
C ARG A 413 -29.01 -15.82 -6.29
N GLN A 414 -28.31 -14.95 -7.02
CA GLN A 414 -26.86 -15.04 -7.18
C GLN A 414 -26.15 -14.77 -5.85
N ALA A 415 -26.61 -13.77 -5.08
CA ALA A 415 -26.08 -13.50 -3.75
C ALA A 415 -26.10 -14.72 -2.85
N SER A 416 -27.23 -15.43 -2.80
CA SER A 416 -27.38 -16.67 -2.00
C SER A 416 -26.47 -17.80 -2.51
N ALA A 417 -26.29 -17.93 -3.83
CA ALA A 417 -25.40 -18.93 -4.42
C ALA A 417 -23.94 -18.68 -4.04
N GLN A 418 -23.47 -17.45 -4.16
CA GLN A 418 -22.10 -17.05 -3.78
C GLN A 418 -21.86 -17.23 -2.28
N GLN A 419 -22.81 -16.82 -1.45
CA GLN A 419 -22.69 -16.98 0.01
C GLN A 419 -22.64 -18.46 0.43
N GLN A 420 -23.31 -19.37 -0.29
CA GLN A 420 -23.20 -20.81 -0.05
C GLN A 420 -21.82 -21.35 -0.44
N LEU A 421 -21.19 -20.82 -1.51
CA LEU A 421 -19.81 -21.15 -1.87
C LEU A 421 -18.86 -20.70 -0.76
N ALA A 422 -19.00 -19.46 -0.28
CA ALA A 422 -18.23 -18.92 0.84
C ALA A 422 -18.30 -19.84 2.08
N ILE A 423 -19.52 -20.23 2.49
CA ILE A 423 -19.73 -21.10 3.65
C ILE A 423 -19.08 -22.48 3.47
N ARG A 424 -19.23 -23.09 2.28
CA ARG A 424 -18.60 -24.40 2.03
C ARG A 424 -17.09 -24.32 2.12
N ARG A 425 -16.51 -23.30 1.49
CA ARG A 425 -15.05 -23.11 1.50
C ARG A 425 -14.53 -22.75 2.90
N ALA A 426 -15.21 -21.86 3.63
CA ALA A 426 -14.87 -21.51 5.00
C ALA A 426 -14.86 -22.72 5.93
N ARG A 427 -15.85 -23.64 5.79
CA ARG A 427 -15.90 -24.89 6.55
C ARG A 427 -14.72 -25.81 6.25
N SER A 428 -14.28 -25.92 4.99
CA SER A 428 -13.09 -26.72 4.66
C SER A 428 -11.80 -26.16 5.27
N LEU A 429 -11.77 -24.86 5.58
CA LEU A 429 -10.67 -24.17 6.27
C LEU A 429 -10.84 -24.15 7.80
N ALA A 430 -11.90 -24.74 8.34
CA ALA A 430 -12.27 -24.72 9.74
C ALA A 430 -12.62 -23.31 10.27
N TRP A 431 -13.07 -22.37 9.42
CA TRP A 431 -13.47 -21.05 9.85
C TRP A 431 -14.85 -21.06 10.52
N ASN A 432 -15.07 -20.11 11.44
CA ASN A 432 -16.39 -19.88 12.02
C ASN A 432 -17.35 -19.30 10.99
N THR A 433 -18.40 -20.06 10.65
CA THR A 433 -19.35 -19.68 9.59
C THR A 433 -20.66 -19.08 10.11
N ARG A 434 -20.76 -18.75 11.41
CA ARG A 434 -22.01 -18.25 12.00
C ARG A 434 -22.52 -16.99 11.32
N VAL A 435 -21.68 -15.97 11.21
CA VAL A 435 -22.05 -14.68 10.59
C VAL A 435 -22.30 -14.86 9.07
N MET A 436 -21.55 -15.75 8.42
CA MET A 436 -21.80 -16.09 7.01
C MET A 436 -23.19 -16.70 6.80
N ALA A 437 -23.68 -17.52 7.75
CA ALA A 437 -25.03 -18.08 7.70
C ALA A 437 -26.12 -17.03 7.93
N GLU A 438 -25.87 -16.05 8.80
CA GLU A 438 -26.75 -14.89 9.03
C GLU A 438 -26.88 -14.05 7.76
N ARG A 439 -25.77 -13.80 7.03
CA ARG A 439 -25.75 -13.10 5.72
C ARG A 439 -26.55 -13.88 4.68
N LEU A 440 -26.38 -15.21 4.63
CA LEU A 440 -27.16 -16.07 3.73
C LEU A 440 -28.67 -15.99 4.02
N ALA A 441 -29.06 -15.99 5.29
CA ALA A 441 -30.45 -15.83 5.69
C ALA A 441 -31.02 -14.47 5.27
N ALA A 442 -30.23 -13.38 5.40
CA ALA A 442 -30.63 -12.05 4.92
C ALA A 442 -30.88 -12.04 3.41
N TYR A 443 -29.96 -12.63 2.61
CA TYR A 443 -30.10 -12.69 1.14
C TYR A 443 -31.30 -13.52 0.71
N ARG A 444 -31.55 -14.67 1.36
CA ARG A 444 -32.76 -15.51 1.13
C ARG A 444 -34.05 -14.76 1.46
N GLY A 445 -33.98 -13.85 2.44
CA GLY A 445 -35.08 -12.96 2.83
C GLY A 445 -35.21 -11.69 1.98
N GLY A 446 -34.48 -11.58 0.86
CA GLY A 446 -34.54 -10.43 -0.04
C GLY A 446 -33.94 -9.15 0.56
N ARG A 447 -32.99 -9.25 1.48
CA ARG A 447 -32.38 -8.11 2.16
C ARG A 447 -30.86 -8.09 1.94
N PRO A 448 -30.27 -6.97 1.45
CA PRO A 448 -28.83 -6.82 1.37
C PRO A 448 -28.23 -6.71 2.77
N TRP A 449 -27.02 -7.23 2.94
CA TRP A 449 -26.25 -7.04 4.17
C TRP A 449 -25.76 -5.61 4.30
N ARG A 450 -25.74 -5.11 5.54
CA ARG A 450 -25.22 -3.81 5.93
C ARG A 450 -24.29 -3.97 7.12
N GLY A 451 -23.07 -3.51 7.02
CA GLY A 451 -22.05 -3.62 8.07
C GLY A 451 -20.73 -4.18 7.55
N ASP A 452 -19.82 -4.46 8.45
CA ASP A 452 -18.55 -5.06 8.08
C ASP A 452 -18.76 -6.45 7.51
N LEU A 453 -18.42 -6.60 6.23
CA LEU A 453 -18.62 -7.84 5.48
C LEU A 453 -17.49 -8.84 5.73
N LEU A 454 -16.27 -8.38 5.95
CA LEU A 454 -15.09 -9.22 6.01
C LEU A 454 -14.67 -9.58 7.44
N ALA A 455 -15.24 -8.91 8.45
CA ALA A 455 -15.05 -9.29 9.84
C ALA A 455 -15.70 -10.65 10.11
N LEU A 456 -14.89 -11.56 10.63
CA LEU A 456 -15.32 -12.89 11.05
C LEU A 456 -15.00 -13.08 12.53
N PRO A 457 -15.95 -13.57 13.33
CA PRO A 457 -15.66 -13.92 14.69
C PRO A 457 -14.65 -15.07 14.73
N PRO A 458 -13.67 -15.04 15.64
CA PRO A 458 -12.76 -16.17 15.83
C PRO A 458 -13.52 -17.42 16.26
N ASN A 459 -12.93 -18.59 16.07
CA ASN A 459 -13.42 -19.81 16.68
C ASN A 459 -13.29 -19.70 18.21
N ALA A 460 -14.15 -20.42 18.92
CA ALA A 460 -13.98 -20.55 20.37
C ALA A 460 -12.60 -21.17 20.69
N PRO A 461 -11.89 -20.70 21.72
CA PRO A 461 -10.63 -21.30 22.13
C PRO A 461 -10.79 -22.81 22.32
N GLY A 462 -9.93 -23.62 21.67
CA GLY A 462 -9.94 -25.08 21.79
C GLY A 462 -10.86 -25.85 20.84
N ALA A 463 -11.45 -25.20 19.84
CA ALA A 463 -12.28 -25.83 18.81
C ALA A 463 -11.44 -26.36 17.61
N HIS A 464 -10.36 -27.12 17.89
CA HIS A 464 -9.50 -27.76 16.89
C HIS A 464 -9.74 -29.25 16.82
#